data_5709d13fcc520bc39d65ea0f6ab64594
#
_entry.id   5709d13fcc520bc39d65ea0f6ab64594
#
_cell.length_a   1.000
_cell.length_b   1.000
_cell.length_c   1.000
_cell.angle_alpha   90.00
_cell.angle_beta   90.00
_cell.angle_gamma   90.00
#
_symmetry.space_group_name_H-M   'P 1'
#
loop_
_entity.id
_entity.type
_entity.pdbx_description
1 polymer ?
#
loop_
_entity_poly.entity_id
_entity_poly.type
_entity_poly.pdbx_seq_one_letter_code
_entity_poly.pdbx_strand_id
1 'polypeptide(L)'
;WARVWRTCSMLGFDMRVIYHDVKRNESFEKEFGAIYKEKLEGLMREADFVSIHVPLLPATRHLINAERLKLMKPTAYLINTSRGPIVDEGALRDALKSGTIRGAAIDVWEHEPELAPGLAELENIIITPHTASATEETRQRMGEVAAKNIIEALEGRPPPNLVRI
;
A
#
# COMPACT_ATOMS: atom_id res chain seq x y z
N TRP A 1 3.45 7.35 -6.19
CA TRP A 1 2.44 7.37 -5.12
C TRP A 1 3.08 7.45 -3.73
N ALA A 2 4.01 6.57 -3.37
CA ALA A 2 4.71 6.63 -2.10
C ALA A 2 5.34 8.01 -1.83
N ARG A 3 5.88 8.68 -2.85
CA ARG A 3 6.49 10.01 -2.72
C ARG A 3 5.46 11.10 -2.36
N VAL A 4 4.27 11.08 -2.95
CA VAL A 4 3.19 12.05 -2.65
C VAL A 4 2.67 11.87 -1.22
N TRP A 5 2.39 10.62 -0.81
CA TRP A 5 1.91 10.32 0.53
C TRP A 5 2.92 10.74 1.61
N ARG A 6 4.21 10.50 1.38
CA ARG A 6 5.32 10.89 2.26
C ARG A 6 5.38 12.40 2.46
N THR A 7 5.28 13.18 1.37
CA THR A 7 5.31 14.66 1.45
C THR A 7 4.12 15.19 2.24
N CYS A 8 2.91 14.69 1.99
CA CYS A 8 1.72 15.10 2.74
C CYS A 8 1.81 14.76 4.23
N SER A 9 2.27 13.56 4.59
CA SER A 9 2.34 13.13 5.98
C SER A 9 3.37 13.91 6.79
N MET A 10 4.55 14.18 6.24
CA MET A 10 5.62 14.88 6.95
C MET A 10 5.40 16.39 7.00
N LEU A 11 5.03 17.01 5.89
CA LEU A 11 4.89 18.46 5.80
C LEU A 11 3.50 18.96 6.20
N GLY A 12 2.46 18.12 6.02
CA GLY A 12 1.08 18.51 6.32
C GLY A 12 0.62 18.15 7.73
N PHE A 13 1.17 17.11 8.34
CA PHE A 13 0.72 16.59 9.63
C PHE A 13 1.83 16.47 10.68
N ASP A 14 3.05 16.95 10.37
CA ASP A 14 4.22 16.87 11.27
C ASP A 14 4.48 15.44 11.81
N MET A 15 4.33 14.44 10.94
CA MET A 15 4.48 13.04 11.30
C MET A 15 5.92 12.59 11.12
N ARG A 16 6.45 11.85 12.08
CA ARG A 16 7.72 11.15 11.95
C ARG A 16 7.54 9.93 11.03
N VAL A 17 8.29 9.88 9.93
CA VAL A 17 8.24 8.76 8.97
C VAL A 17 9.34 7.75 9.27
N ILE A 18 8.94 6.51 9.50
CA ILE A 18 9.82 5.34 9.50
C ILE A 18 9.48 4.49 8.28
N TYR A 19 10.46 3.80 7.69
CA TYR A 19 10.22 2.97 6.52
C TYR A 19 11.05 1.68 6.55
N HIS A 20 10.54 0.68 5.85
CA HIS A 20 11.23 -0.57 5.55
C HIS A 20 11.12 -0.84 4.06
N ASP A 21 12.22 -1.25 3.43
CA ASP A 21 12.28 -1.67 2.03
C ASP A 21 13.45 -2.66 1.90
N VAL A 22 13.45 -3.47 0.84
CA VAL A 22 14.57 -4.37 0.51
C VAL A 22 15.87 -3.60 0.24
N LYS A 23 15.76 -2.35 -0.18
CA LYS A 23 16.89 -1.44 -0.41
C LYS A 23 16.72 -0.14 0.37
N ARG A 24 17.71 0.17 1.20
CA ARG A 24 17.77 1.46 1.90
C ARG A 24 17.86 2.63 0.91
N ASN A 25 17.15 3.71 1.18
CA ASN A 25 17.09 4.91 0.35
C ASN A 25 17.64 6.12 1.12
N GLU A 26 18.95 6.31 1.08
CA GLU A 26 19.63 7.40 1.79
C GLU A 26 19.23 8.80 1.29
N SER A 27 18.89 8.96 0.01
CA SER A 27 18.42 10.25 -0.50
C SER A 27 17.09 10.63 0.09
N PHE A 28 16.19 9.64 0.28
CA PHE A 28 14.91 9.82 0.95
C PHE A 28 15.08 10.20 2.43
N GLU A 29 16.04 9.58 3.13
CA GLU A 29 16.35 9.90 4.51
C GLU A 29 16.87 11.33 4.67
N LYS A 30 17.77 11.76 3.77
CA LYS A 30 18.33 13.13 3.76
C LYS A 30 17.27 14.19 3.42
N GLU A 31 16.42 13.90 2.44
CA GLU A 31 15.40 14.86 1.97
C GLU A 31 14.25 15.03 2.98
N PHE A 32 13.83 13.96 3.65
CA PHE A 32 12.62 13.93 4.47
C PHE A 32 12.84 13.57 5.94
N GLY A 33 14.07 13.38 6.39
CA GLY A 33 14.34 12.96 7.77
C GLY A 33 13.76 11.56 8.11
N ALA A 34 13.47 10.75 7.09
CA ALA A 34 12.88 9.43 7.29
C ALA A 34 13.90 8.45 7.91
N ILE A 35 13.42 7.55 8.74
CA ILE A 35 14.26 6.60 9.47
C ILE A 35 14.06 5.19 8.89
N TYR A 36 15.16 4.61 8.41
CA TYR A 36 15.16 3.22 7.91
C TYR A 36 15.05 2.22 9.05
N LYS A 37 14.19 1.23 8.89
CA LYS A 37 14.10 0.05 9.74
C LYS A 37 14.57 -1.17 8.97
N GLU A 38 15.64 -1.79 9.43
CA GLU A 38 16.22 -2.99 8.80
C GLU A 38 15.25 -4.17 8.77
N LYS A 39 14.41 -4.29 9.81
CA LYS A 39 13.43 -5.37 9.95
C LYS A 39 12.01 -4.80 9.93
N LEU A 40 11.12 -5.41 9.15
CA LEU A 40 9.71 -5.06 9.08
C LEU A 40 9.04 -5.11 10.46
N GLU A 41 9.39 -6.11 11.27
CA GLU A 41 8.84 -6.30 12.61
C GLU A 41 9.15 -5.12 13.54
N GLY A 42 10.29 -4.47 13.36
CA GLY A 42 10.64 -3.25 14.09
C GLY A 42 9.75 -2.06 13.70
N LEU A 43 9.45 -1.92 12.41
CA LEU A 43 8.51 -0.93 11.92
C LEU A 43 7.10 -1.20 12.47
N MET A 44 6.62 -2.44 12.40
CA MET A 44 5.28 -2.82 12.86
C MET A 44 5.04 -2.47 14.34
N ARG A 45 6.04 -2.67 15.20
CA ARG A 45 5.94 -2.36 16.64
C ARG A 45 5.92 -0.86 16.95
N GLU A 46 6.55 -0.07 16.12
CA GLU A 46 6.76 1.37 16.39
C GLU A 46 5.71 2.26 15.74
N ALA A 47 5.16 1.85 14.60
CA ALA A 47 4.25 2.66 13.81
C ALA A 47 2.87 2.84 14.46
N ASP A 48 2.32 4.03 14.33
CA ASP A 48 0.90 4.32 14.63
C ASP A 48 0.03 4.15 13.37
N PHE A 49 0.63 4.36 12.19
CA PHE A 49 0.01 4.11 10.89
C PHE A 49 0.97 3.30 10.02
N VAL A 50 0.54 2.14 9.56
CA VAL A 50 1.30 1.28 8.63
C VAL A 50 0.65 1.38 7.25
N SER A 51 1.38 1.93 6.27
CA SER A 51 0.91 2.04 4.89
C SER A 51 1.74 1.16 3.96
N ILE A 52 1.04 0.34 3.17
CA ILE A 52 1.64 -0.68 2.29
C ILE A 52 1.84 -0.08 0.89
N HIS A 53 3.08 -0.18 0.37
CA HIS A 53 3.46 0.32 -0.96
C HIS A 53 4.35 -0.65 -1.75
N VAL A 54 4.41 -1.90 -1.35
CA VAL A 54 5.19 -2.93 -2.04
C VAL A 54 4.40 -3.54 -3.21
N PRO A 55 5.06 -4.01 -4.29
CA PRO A 55 4.37 -4.78 -5.33
C PRO A 55 3.96 -6.16 -4.82
N LEU A 56 2.95 -6.77 -5.46
CA LEU A 56 2.60 -8.16 -5.21
C LEU A 56 3.62 -9.08 -5.91
N LEU A 57 4.38 -9.79 -5.11
CA LEU A 57 5.37 -10.80 -5.52
C LEU A 57 5.15 -12.05 -4.67
N PRO A 58 5.72 -13.22 -5.04
CA PRO A 58 5.67 -14.40 -4.17
C PRO A 58 6.15 -14.13 -2.75
N ALA A 59 7.20 -13.30 -2.58
CA ALA A 59 7.77 -12.92 -1.28
C ALA A 59 6.93 -11.92 -0.49
N THR A 60 5.99 -11.21 -1.12
CA THR A 60 5.15 -10.20 -0.47
C THR A 60 3.69 -10.66 -0.33
N ARG A 61 3.35 -11.85 -0.83
CA ARG A 61 2.04 -12.45 -0.56
C ARG A 61 1.90 -12.74 0.93
N HIS A 62 0.78 -12.29 1.52
CA HIS A 62 0.52 -12.37 2.96
C HIS A 62 1.71 -11.83 3.80
N LEU A 63 2.37 -10.80 3.28
CA LEU A 63 3.42 -10.10 4.03
C LEU A 63 2.88 -9.60 5.38
N ILE A 64 1.63 -9.14 5.39
CA ILE A 64 0.91 -8.77 6.60
C ILE A 64 -0.03 -9.92 6.96
N ASN A 65 0.41 -10.77 7.86
CA ASN A 65 -0.31 -11.93 8.37
C ASN A 65 -0.67 -11.74 9.86
N ALA A 66 -1.31 -12.74 10.46
CA ALA A 66 -1.74 -12.70 11.86
C ALA A 66 -0.59 -12.43 12.85
N GLU A 67 0.61 -12.97 12.59
CA GLU A 67 1.77 -12.76 13.45
C GLU A 67 2.25 -11.30 13.42
N ARG A 68 2.32 -10.71 12.23
CA ARG A 68 2.72 -9.32 12.06
C ARG A 68 1.66 -8.32 12.54
N LEU A 69 0.38 -8.61 12.36
CA LEU A 69 -0.71 -7.80 12.93
C LEU A 69 -0.63 -7.73 14.45
N LYS A 70 -0.28 -8.83 15.14
CA LYS A 70 -0.07 -8.86 16.59
C LYS A 70 1.12 -8.01 17.07
N LEU A 71 2.05 -7.65 16.19
CA LEU A 71 3.17 -6.77 16.52
C LEU A 71 2.77 -5.29 16.52
N MET A 72 1.68 -4.93 15.86
CA MET A 72 1.20 -3.55 15.83
C MET A 72 0.69 -3.11 17.19
N LYS A 73 0.70 -1.80 17.40
CA LYS A 73 0.09 -1.21 18.60
C LYS A 73 -1.44 -1.41 18.54
N PRO A 74 -2.12 -1.62 19.67
CA PRO A 74 -3.60 -1.68 19.70
C PRO A 74 -4.28 -0.39 19.24
N THR A 75 -3.54 0.72 19.20
CA THR A 75 -3.99 2.02 18.71
C THR A 75 -3.66 2.26 17.25
N ALA A 76 -2.95 1.34 16.59
CA ALA A 76 -2.46 1.53 15.23
C ALA A 76 -3.50 1.25 14.15
N TYR A 77 -3.29 1.84 12.97
CA TYR A 77 -4.09 1.64 11.77
C TYR A 77 -3.25 1.02 10.66
N LEU A 78 -3.86 0.10 9.89
CA LEU A 78 -3.29 -0.49 8.68
C LEU A 78 -3.93 0.14 7.44
N ILE A 79 -3.12 0.57 6.47
CA ILE A 79 -3.60 1.12 5.20
C ILE A 79 -3.05 0.28 4.03
N ASN A 80 -3.94 -0.26 3.18
CA ASN A 80 -3.56 -0.97 1.97
C ASN A 80 -4.17 -0.35 0.72
N THR A 81 -3.36 0.37 -0.04
CA THR A 81 -3.68 0.90 -1.36
C THR A 81 -2.78 0.32 -2.45
N SER A 82 -2.15 -0.82 -2.18
CA SER A 82 -1.23 -1.50 -3.10
C SER A 82 -1.90 -2.67 -3.82
N ARG A 83 -1.90 -3.87 -3.22
CA ARG A 83 -2.57 -5.06 -3.74
C ARG A 83 -3.16 -5.88 -2.60
N GLY A 84 -4.35 -6.42 -2.79
CA GLY A 84 -5.09 -7.19 -1.78
C GLY A 84 -4.29 -8.32 -1.15
N PRO A 85 -3.75 -9.27 -1.96
CA PRO A 85 -3.07 -10.45 -1.43
C PRO A 85 -1.76 -10.20 -0.65
N ILE A 86 -1.37 -8.93 -0.45
CA ILE A 86 -0.25 -8.59 0.45
C ILE A 86 -0.67 -8.70 1.92
N VAL A 87 -1.95 -8.53 2.19
CA VAL A 87 -2.55 -8.71 3.51
C VAL A 87 -3.34 -10.02 3.50
N ASP A 88 -3.16 -10.85 4.50
CA ASP A 88 -4.06 -11.95 4.81
C ASP A 88 -5.37 -11.37 5.33
N GLU A 89 -6.40 -11.42 4.50
CA GLU A 89 -7.67 -10.74 4.74
C GLU A 89 -8.45 -11.36 5.90
N GLY A 90 -8.33 -12.70 6.06
CA GLY A 90 -8.89 -13.41 7.21
C GLY A 90 -8.23 -12.99 8.52
N ALA A 91 -6.90 -12.89 8.51
CA ALA A 91 -6.14 -12.41 9.67
C ALA A 91 -6.45 -10.95 9.99
N LEU A 92 -6.62 -10.10 8.98
CA LEU A 92 -7.02 -8.69 9.17
C LEU A 92 -8.40 -8.59 9.83
N ARG A 93 -9.40 -9.33 9.32
CA ARG A 93 -10.73 -9.39 9.91
C ARG A 93 -10.66 -9.79 11.39
N ASP A 94 -9.95 -10.84 11.70
CA ASP A 94 -9.84 -11.34 13.07
C ASP A 94 -9.12 -10.36 13.99
N ALA A 95 -8.08 -9.68 13.51
CA ALA A 95 -7.36 -8.64 14.23
C ALA A 95 -8.23 -7.41 14.52
N LEU A 96 -9.07 -6.99 13.57
CA LEU A 96 -10.02 -5.90 13.74
C LEU A 96 -11.12 -6.26 14.72
N LYS A 97 -11.70 -7.46 14.58
CA LYS A 97 -12.77 -7.97 15.44
C LYS A 97 -12.32 -8.13 16.89
N SER A 98 -11.08 -8.56 17.11
CA SER A 98 -10.51 -8.72 18.46
C SER A 98 -9.95 -7.45 19.07
N GLY A 99 -9.85 -6.34 18.30
CA GLY A 99 -9.20 -5.11 18.75
C GLY A 99 -7.68 -5.23 18.85
N THR A 100 -7.07 -6.19 18.17
CA THR A 100 -5.59 -6.32 18.07
C THR A 100 -4.97 -5.06 17.46
N ILE A 101 -5.64 -4.45 16.49
CA ILE A 101 -5.36 -3.12 15.94
C ILE A 101 -6.62 -2.26 16.00
N ARG A 102 -6.45 -0.95 15.99
CA ARG A 102 -7.56 -0.02 16.12
C ARG A 102 -8.47 0.01 14.89
N GLY A 103 -7.89 -0.07 13.69
CA GLY A 103 -8.67 0.01 12.47
C GLY A 103 -7.83 -0.25 11.21
N ALA A 104 -8.50 -0.27 10.07
CA ALA A 104 -7.86 -0.39 8.77
C ALA A 104 -8.54 0.46 7.70
N ALA A 105 -7.81 0.78 6.62
CA ALA A 105 -8.35 1.35 5.40
C ALA A 105 -7.79 0.57 4.20
N ILE A 106 -8.65 -0.01 3.38
CA ILE A 106 -8.24 -0.79 2.22
C ILE A 106 -8.95 -0.29 0.95
N ASP A 107 -8.18 -0.11 -0.13
CA ASP A 107 -8.70 0.16 -1.48
C ASP A 107 -8.61 -1.08 -2.37
N VAL A 108 -8.04 -2.16 -1.85
CA VAL A 108 -7.77 -3.43 -2.55
C VAL A 108 -7.93 -4.60 -1.58
N TRP A 109 -8.39 -5.76 -2.08
CA TRP A 109 -8.54 -7.00 -1.31
C TRP A 109 -8.22 -8.25 -2.12
N GLU A 110 -8.21 -9.44 -1.49
CA GLU A 110 -7.61 -10.64 -2.09
C GLU A 110 -8.33 -11.15 -3.34
N HIS A 111 -9.65 -11.11 -3.32
CA HIS A 111 -10.50 -11.74 -4.35
C HIS A 111 -11.48 -10.75 -4.97
N GLU A 112 -11.00 -9.55 -5.35
CA GLU A 112 -11.86 -8.55 -5.98
C GLU A 112 -12.76 -9.15 -7.09
N PRO A 113 -14.06 -8.85 -7.10
CA PRO A 113 -14.77 -7.88 -6.24
C PRO A 113 -15.29 -8.45 -4.90
N GLU A 114 -15.04 -9.71 -4.55
CA GLU A 114 -15.56 -10.39 -3.38
C GLU A 114 -14.66 -10.17 -2.16
N LEU A 115 -15.23 -9.57 -1.10
CA LEU A 115 -14.56 -9.39 0.19
C LEU A 115 -14.61 -10.68 1.03
N ALA A 116 -13.64 -10.85 1.94
CA ALA A 116 -13.72 -11.91 2.93
C ALA A 116 -14.99 -11.79 3.78
N PRO A 117 -15.69 -12.91 4.04
CA PRO A 117 -16.93 -12.90 4.83
C PRO A 117 -16.75 -12.22 6.19
N GLY A 118 -17.66 -11.30 6.52
CA GLY A 118 -17.68 -10.57 7.78
C GLY A 118 -16.73 -9.37 7.85
N LEU A 119 -15.92 -9.08 6.82
CA LEU A 119 -15.01 -7.93 6.82
C LEU A 119 -15.79 -6.61 6.66
N ALA A 120 -16.78 -6.57 5.76
CA ALA A 120 -17.62 -5.39 5.53
C ALA A 120 -18.58 -5.06 6.68
N GLU A 121 -18.76 -5.98 7.63
CA GLU A 121 -19.64 -5.81 8.79
C GLU A 121 -18.95 -5.08 9.95
N LEU A 122 -17.64 -4.88 9.87
CA LEU A 122 -16.86 -4.25 10.92
C LEU A 122 -16.94 -2.73 10.84
N GLU A 123 -17.11 -2.07 11.98
CA GLU A 123 -17.22 -0.59 12.07
C GLU A 123 -15.85 0.12 12.04
N ASN A 124 -14.77 -0.63 12.25
CA ASN A 124 -13.40 -0.09 12.33
C ASN A 124 -12.58 -0.34 11.05
N ILE A 125 -13.24 -0.47 9.91
CA ILE A 125 -12.60 -0.56 8.60
C ILE A 125 -13.24 0.42 7.60
N ILE A 126 -12.41 1.03 6.76
CA ILE A 126 -12.84 1.79 5.58
C ILE A 126 -12.47 0.98 4.35
N ILE A 127 -13.43 0.77 3.45
CA ILE A 127 -13.24 0.01 2.21
C ILE A 127 -13.65 0.89 1.03
N THR A 128 -12.75 1.05 0.05
CA THR A 128 -13.02 1.76 -1.20
C THR A 128 -12.79 0.81 -2.39
N PRO A 129 -13.63 0.82 -3.44
CA PRO A 129 -13.64 -0.23 -4.46
C PRO A 129 -12.57 0.00 -5.55
N HIS A 130 -11.29 -0.10 -5.17
CA HIS A 130 -10.11 0.03 -6.04
C HIS A 130 -10.15 1.34 -6.87
N THR A 131 -10.36 2.46 -6.17
CA THR A 131 -10.61 3.77 -6.77
C THR A 131 -9.43 4.75 -6.69
N ALA A 132 -8.27 4.33 -6.22
CA ALA A 132 -7.10 5.20 -6.03
C ALA A 132 -6.65 5.93 -7.33
N SER A 133 -6.97 5.39 -8.51
CA SER A 133 -6.68 6.02 -9.81
C SER A 133 -7.95 6.46 -10.57
N ALA A 134 -9.11 6.56 -9.92
CA ALA A 134 -10.41 6.76 -10.58
C ALA A 134 -10.81 8.24 -10.73
N THR A 135 -9.86 9.17 -10.85
CA THR A 135 -10.17 10.53 -11.30
C THR A 135 -10.24 10.60 -12.83
N GLU A 136 -11.02 11.53 -13.37
CA GLU A 136 -11.15 11.73 -14.82
C GLU A 136 -9.79 11.97 -15.47
N GLU A 137 -8.98 12.87 -14.92
CA GLU A 137 -7.65 13.22 -15.42
C GLU A 137 -6.69 12.02 -15.40
N THR A 138 -6.72 11.22 -14.34
CA THR A 138 -5.87 10.04 -14.24
C THR A 138 -6.28 8.99 -15.27
N ARG A 139 -7.58 8.73 -15.43
CA ARG A 139 -8.12 7.78 -16.40
C ARG A 139 -7.80 8.21 -17.84
N GLN A 140 -7.99 9.49 -18.16
CA GLN A 140 -7.63 10.05 -19.46
C GLN A 140 -6.12 9.85 -19.72
N ARG A 141 -5.26 10.24 -18.78
CA ARG A 141 -3.81 10.11 -18.93
C ARG A 141 -3.36 8.65 -19.08
N MET A 142 -3.98 7.71 -18.38
CA MET A 142 -3.72 6.27 -18.57
C MET A 142 -4.04 5.83 -19.99
N GLY A 143 -5.19 6.28 -20.53
CA GLY A 143 -5.59 6.01 -21.93
C GLY A 143 -4.61 6.62 -22.95
N GLU A 144 -4.19 7.87 -22.75
CA GLU A 144 -3.20 8.54 -23.62
C GLU A 144 -1.85 7.81 -23.63
N VAL A 145 -1.35 7.40 -22.46
CA VAL A 145 -0.09 6.64 -22.34
C VAL A 145 -0.21 5.29 -23.04
N ALA A 146 -1.32 4.58 -22.86
CA ALA A 146 -1.56 3.29 -23.51
C ALA A 146 -1.62 3.44 -25.04
N ALA A 147 -2.40 4.42 -25.55
CA ALA A 147 -2.49 4.71 -26.97
C ALA A 147 -1.13 5.07 -27.57
N LYS A 148 -0.34 5.91 -26.91
CA LYS A 148 1.01 6.27 -27.37
C LYS A 148 1.93 5.06 -27.48
N ASN A 149 1.92 4.16 -26.50
CA ASN A 149 2.72 2.93 -26.57
C ASN A 149 2.32 2.06 -27.77
N ILE A 150 1.03 1.94 -28.05
CA ILE A 150 0.50 1.17 -29.20
C ILE A 150 0.94 1.81 -30.52
N ILE A 151 0.76 3.13 -30.66
CA ILE A 151 1.12 3.86 -31.89
C ILE A 151 2.62 3.70 -32.19
N GLU A 152 3.48 3.92 -31.20
CA GLU A 152 4.93 3.78 -31.38
C GLU A 152 5.30 2.34 -31.83
N ALA A 153 4.68 1.33 -31.22
CA ALA A 153 4.91 -0.07 -31.60
C ALA A 153 4.45 -0.36 -33.05
N LEU A 154 3.27 0.13 -33.45
CA LEU A 154 2.75 -0.07 -34.81
C LEU A 154 3.59 0.64 -35.88
N GLU A 155 4.24 1.75 -35.53
CA GLU A 155 5.15 2.49 -36.41
C GLU A 155 6.60 1.95 -36.39
N GLY A 156 6.83 0.81 -35.72
CA GLY A 156 8.14 0.15 -35.63
C GLY A 156 9.14 0.84 -34.70
N ARG A 157 8.69 1.76 -33.86
CA ARG A 157 9.51 2.41 -32.85
C ARG A 157 9.34 1.73 -31.47
N PRO A 158 10.34 1.76 -30.60
CA PRO A 158 10.21 1.18 -29.26
C PRO A 158 9.18 1.98 -28.41
N PRO A 159 8.19 1.32 -27.80
CA PRO A 159 7.26 1.98 -26.91
C PRO A 159 7.95 2.72 -25.76
N PRO A 160 7.55 3.96 -25.42
CA PRO A 160 8.21 4.76 -24.38
C PRO A 160 8.22 4.13 -22.99
N ASN A 161 7.24 3.26 -22.71
CA ASN A 161 7.07 2.60 -21.42
C ASN A 161 7.28 1.08 -21.52
N LEU A 162 8.15 0.62 -22.41
CA LEU A 162 8.45 -0.79 -22.60
C LEU A 162 9.02 -1.40 -21.29
N VAL A 163 8.32 -2.40 -20.76
CA VAL A 163 8.81 -3.22 -19.65
C VAL A 163 9.80 -4.23 -20.18
N ARG A 164 11.03 -4.17 -19.69
CA ARG A 164 12.05 -5.19 -19.96
C ARG A 164 12.00 -6.22 -18.83
N ILE A 165 11.70 -7.45 -19.18
CA ILE A 165 11.68 -8.61 -18.28
C ILE A 165 13.10 -9.16 -18.18
#